data_11e88ff76b221438d776e66cbf99d23f
#
_entry.id   11e88ff76b221438d776e66cbf99d23f
#
_cell.length_a   1.000
_cell.length_b   1.000
_cell.length_c   1.000
_cell.angle_alpha   90.00
_cell.angle_beta   90.00
_cell.angle_gamma   90.00
#
_symmetry.space_group_name_H-M   'P 1'
#
loop_
_entity.id
_entity.type
_entity.pdbx_description
1 polymer ?
#
loop_
_entity_poly.entity_id
_entity_poly.type
_entity_poly.pdbx_seq_one_letter_code
_entity_poly.pdbx_strand_id
1 'polypeptide(L)'
;MKEIAENVWHIDTLGYVNAYVWRWEEGLTLIDTGLPWQGKHILKAIEGAGFKVGDIREIIITHADFDHYGGLRVIREATGARVYVHAIEAMFFKGRWRRWPNLRHPLGVLYLPLHTLLMLTLFRIPRLNPDLLVVDGEELDNGLSVLHTPGHTPGHIALFGKERGVLFTGDALVNWRGKLSLPPAMFTPQPDILKQSIRKLARLRGVEVAAPGHGSVIREKAGEAIRAFAKKVAPPPKRRPRKAPTREGVPRQPKAKPTSKSG
;
A
#
# COMPACT_ATOMS: atom_id res chain seq x y z
N MET A 1 21.04 3.05 -9.17
CA MET A 1 19.90 3.68 -8.48
C MET A 1 19.72 5.12 -8.98
N LYS A 2 18.50 5.63 -8.96
CA LYS A 2 18.16 6.99 -9.41
C LYS A 2 17.49 7.76 -8.26
N GLU A 3 18.04 8.90 -7.87
CA GLU A 3 17.43 9.75 -6.84
C GLU A 3 16.11 10.32 -7.35
N ILE A 4 15.05 10.21 -6.54
CA ILE A 4 13.67 10.63 -6.87
C ILE A 4 13.18 11.79 -6.03
N ALA A 5 13.77 11.99 -4.87
CA ALA A 5 13.66 13.14 -3.99
C ALA A 5 14.92 13.17 -3.12
N GLU A 6 15.15 14.23 -2.37
CA GLU A 6 16.28 14.35 -1.46
C GLU A 6 16.39 13.15 -0.53
N ASN A 7 17.55 12.46 -0.57
CA ASN A 7 17.80 11.26 0.24
C ASN A 7 16.79 10.10 0.01
N VAL A 8 16.21 10.01 -1.20
CA VAL A 8 15.29 8.94 -1.59
C VAL A 8 15.65 8.43 -2.99
N TRP A 9 15.89 7.13 -3.13
CA TRP A 9 16.29 6.52 -4.40
C TRP A 9 15.34 5.42 -4.84
N HIS A 10 15.13 5.34 -6.13
CA HIS A 10 14.52 4.22 -6.82
C HIS A 10 15.61 3.27 -7.32
N ILE A 11 15.48 1.98 -7.06
CA ILE A 11 16.35 0.94 -7.62
C ILE A 11 15.80 0.58 -9.01
N ASP A 12 16.16 1.39 -9.99
CA ASP A 12 15.61 1.41 -11.35
C ASP A 12 16.08 0.26 -12.27
N THR A 13 16.86 -0.66 -11.73
CA THR A 13 17.44 -1.79 -12.46
C THR A 13 16.69 -3.12 -12.26
N LEU A 14 15.59 -3.11 -11.53
CA LEU A 14 14.79 -4.31 -11.25
C LEU A 14 13.82 -4.70 -12.38
N GLY A 15 13.50 -3.75 -13.26
CA GLY A 15 12.67 -3.95 -14.45
C GLY A 15 11.16 -3.93 -14.15
N TYR A 16 10.59 -5.08 -13.76
CA TYR A 16 9.14 -5.23 -13.60
C TYR A 16 8.60 -4.64 -12.29
N VAL A 17 9.32 -4.81 -11.19
CA VAL A 17 8.93 -4.36 -9.84
C VAL A 17 9.88 -3.27 -9.35
N ASN A 18 9.40 -2.40 -8.49
CA ASN A 18 10.18 -1.34 -7.90
C ASN A 18 10.55 -1.67 -6.46
N ALA A 19 11.74 -1.22 -6.05
CA ALA A 19 12.16 -1.14 -4.67
C ALA A 19 12.80 0.23 -4.45
N TYR A 20 12.78 0.72 -3.21
CA TYR A 20 13.21 2.07 -2.91
C TYR A 20 14.13 2.10 -1.70
N VAL A 21 15.02 3.08 -1.64
CA VAL A 21 15.88 3.38 -0.51
C VAL A 21 15.48 4.74 0.04
N TRP A 22 15.22 4.78 1.35
CA TRP A 22 14.96 5.96 2.14
C TRP A 22 16.10 6.14 3.13
N ARG A 23 16.86 7.22 3.04
CA ARG A 23 17.93 7.53 4.00
C ARG A 23 17.40 8.39 5.12
N TRP A 24 17.81 8.09 6.34
CA TRP A 24 17.52 8.83 7.55
C TRP A 24 18.75 8.88 8.47
N GLU A 25 18.63 9.42 9.65
CA GLU A 25 19.79 9.72 10.51
C GLU A 25 20.61 8.47 10.85
N GLU A 26 19.96 7.36 11.22
CA GLU A 26 20.64 6.14 11.64
C GLU A 26 21.04 5.20 10.49
N GLY A 27 20.63 5.48 9.24
CA GLY A 27 20.99 4.67 8.08
C GLY A 27 20.00 4.66 6.93
N LEU A 28 19.77 3.47 6.38
CA LEU A 28 18.89 3.26 5.24
C LEU A 28 17.71 2.37 5.63
N THR A 29 16.53 2.74 5.16
CA THR A 29 15.35 1.87 5.10
C THR A 29 15.15 1.43 3.65
N LEU A 30 15.12 0.12 3.42
CA LEU A 30 14.76 -0.46 2.14
C LEU A 30 13.26 -0.73 2.11
N ILE A 31 12.57 -0.26 1.09
CA ILE A 31 11.13 -0.47 0.88
C ILE A 31 10.95 -1.45 -0.27
N ASP A 32 10.40 -2.62 0.04
CA ASP A 32 10.29 -3.82 -0.80
C ASP A 32 11.65 -4.39 -1.24
N THR A 33 11.65 -5.64 -1.69
CA THR A 33 12.88 -6.40 -1.94
C THR A 33 12.89 -7.16 -3.29
N GLY A 34 11.92 -6.87 -4.14
CA GLY A 34 11.85 -7.46 -5.47
C GLY A 34 11.56 -8.97 -5.47
N LEU A 35 11.84 -9.57 -6.61
CA LEU A 35 11.71 -11.01 -6.87
C LEU A 35 12.76 -11.84 -6.10
N PRO A 36 12.55 -13.16 -5.90
CA PRO A 36 13.45 -14.00 -5.12
C PRO A 36 14.93 -13.98 -5.54
N TRP A 37 15.21 -13.75 -6.80
CA TRP A 37 16.58 -13.69 -7.33
C TRP A 37 17.17 -12.27 -7.36
N GLN A 38 16.37 -11.23 -7.01
CA GLN A 38 16.82 -9.84 -7.09
C GLN A 38 17.52 -9.33 -5.83
N GLY A 39 17.49 -10.05 -4.72
CA GLY A 39 18.11 -9.60 -3.46
C GLY A 39 19.59 -9.21 -3.62
N LYS A 40 20.41 -10.06 -4.26
CA LYS A 40 21.82 -9.75 -4.53
C LYS A 40 22.00 -8.55 -5.48
N HIS A 41 21.08 -8.37 -6.42
CA HIS A 41 21.11 -7.25 -7.35
C HIS A 41 20.81 -5.93 -6.63
N ILE A 42 19.84 -5.94 -5.71
CA ILE A 42 19.51 -4.80 -4.85
C ILE A 42 20.74 -4.39 -4.01
N LEU A 43 21.41 -5.34 -3.35
CA LEU A 43 22.62 -5.06 -2.56
C LEU A 43 23.71 -4.42 -3.41
N LYS A 44 23.98 -4.98 -4.60
CA LYS A 44 24.96 -4.41 -5.54
C LYS A 44 24.59 -3.01 -6.03
N ALA A 45 23.29 -2.74 -6.25
CA ALA A 45 22.82 -1.42 -6.65
C ALA A 45 23.02 -0.37 -5.54
N ILE A 46 22.85 -0.78 -4.28
CA ILE A 46 23.08 0.07 -3.11
C ILE A 46 24.58 0.36 -2.94
N GLU A 47 25.43 -0.66 -3.03
CA GLU A 47 26.89 -0.50 -3.01
C GLU A 47 27.41 0.38 -4.17
N GLY A 48 26.89 0.15 -5.39
CA GLY A 48 27.23 0.95 -6.56
C GLY A 48 26.82 2.42 -6.48
N ALA A 49 25.92 2.76 -5.55
CA ALA A 49 25.55 4.15 -5.24
C ALA A 49 26.38 4.75 -4.08
N GLY A 50 27.40 4.02 -3.59
CA GLY A 50 28.33 4.49 -2.56
C GLY A 50 27.91 4.22 -1.11
N PHE A 51 26.83 3.44 -0.90
CA PHE A 51 26.41 3.02 0.44
C PHE A 51 27.02 1.67 0.80
N LYS A 52 27.14 1.39 2.11
CA LYS A 52 27.53 0.07 2.59
C LYS A 52 26.29 -0.80 2.81
N VAL A 53 26.40 -2.10 2.58
CA VAL A 53 25.32 -3.06 2.86
C VAL A 53 24.85 -2.96 4.31
N GLY A 54 25.77 -2.76 5.26
CA GLY A 54 25.50 -2.59 6.69
C GLY A 54 24.78 -1.29 7.05
N ASP A 55 24.65 -0.32 6.13
CA ASP A 55 23.87 0.90 6.38
C ASP A 55 22.37 0.63 6.32
N ILE A 56 21.94 -0.52 5.74
CA ILE A 56 20.54 -0.93 5.73
C ILE A 56 20.14 -1.39 7.13
N ARG A 57 19.41 -0.56 7.86
CA ARG A 57 18.93 -0.82 9.21
C ARG A 57 17.55 -1.44 9.24
N GLU A 58 16.75 -1.12 8.26
CA GLU A 58 15.34 -1.49 8.20
C GLU A 58 14.93 -1.93 6.80
N ILE A 59 14.01 -2.88 6.77
CA ILE A 59 13.34 -3.33 5.56
C ILE A 59 11.84 -3.26 5.84
N ILE A 60 11.10 -2.46 5.08
CA ILE A 60 9.65 -2.37 5.19
C ILE A 60 9.05 -3.04 3.95
N ILE A 61 8.18 -4.03 4.17
CA ILE A 61 7.49 -4.71 3.08
C ILE A 61 6.06 -4.19 3.00
N THR A 62 5.72 -3.66 1.84
CA THR A 62 4.38 -3.08 1.60
C THR A 62 3.29 -4.14 1.63
N HIS A 63 3.56 -5.32 1.11
CA HIS A 63 2.66 -6.47 1.13
C HIS A 63 3.36 -7.79 0.78
N ALA A 64 2.68 -8.92 1.02
CA ALA A 64 3.27 -10.25 0.91
C ALA A 64 3.10 -10.91 -0.47
N ASP A 65 3.30 -10.16 -1.55
CA ASP A 65 3.43 -10.73 -2.89
C ASP A 65 4.90 -11.02 -3.20
N PHE A 66 5.15 -12.14 -3.90
CA PHE A 66 6.50 -12.70 -4.09
C PHE A 66 7.49 -11.74 -4.77
N ASP A 67 7.00 -10.81 -5.54
CA ASP A 67 7.78 -9.79 -6.23
C ASP A 67 8.06 -8.54 -5.37
N HIS A 68 7.51 -8.48 -4.16
CA HIS A 68 7.79 -7.43 -3.18
C HIS A 68 8.66 -7.92 -2.01
N TYR A 69 8.49 -9.16 -1.57
CA TYR A 69 9.32 -9.68 -0.47
C TYR A 69 10.24 -10.83 -0.87
N GLY A 70 10.35 -11.14 -2.16
CA GLY A 70 11.10 -12.28 -2.66
C GLY A 70 12.59 -12.26 -2.31
N GLY A 71 13.23 -11.10 -2.41
CA GLY A 71 14.65 -10.91 -2.07
C GLY A 71 14.94 -10.76 -0.57
N LEU A 72 13.90 -10.67 0.27
CA LEU A 72 13.99 -10.33 1.68
C LEU A 72 15.01 -11.18 2.47
N ARG A 73 14.99 -12.50 2.27
CA ARG A 73 15.89 -13.40 2.99
C ARG A 73 17.36 -13.08 2.72
N VAL A 74 17.72 -12.95 1.45
CA VAL A 74 19.10 -12.67 1.03
C VAL A 74 19.58 -11.35 1.61
N ILE A 75 18.72 -10.33 1.58
CA ILE A 75 19.07 -9.00 2.08
C ILE A 75 19.17 -9.02 3.60
N ARG A 76 18.21 -9.62 4.31
CA ARG A 76 18.25 -9.72 5.77
C ARG A 76 19.47 -10.47 6.28
N GLU A 77 19.83 -11.61 5.66
CA GLU A 77 21.01 -12.38 6.01
C GLU A 77 22.31 -11.59 5.83
N ALA A 78 22.36 -10.71 4.80
CA ALA A 78 23.53 -9.88 4.54
C ALA A 78 23.65 -8.63 5.43
N THR A 79 22.53 -8.10 5.91
CA THR A 79 22.46 -6.79 6.58
C THR A 79 22.18 -6.89 8.06
N GLY A 80 21.48 -7.92 8.52
CA GLY A 80 20.90 -7.99 9.85
C GLY A 80 19.75 -7.00 10.09
N ALA A 81 19.23 -6.36 9.05
CA ALA A 81 18.19 -5.33 9.14
C ALA A 81 16.90 -5.84 9.77
N ARG A 82 16.23 -4.98 10.55
CA ARG A 82 14.91 -5.24 11.13
C ARG A 82 13.85 -5.22 10.05
N VAL A 83 12.94 -6.19 10.07
CA VAL A 83 11.88 -6.36 9.08
C VAL A 83 10.55 -5.91 9.65
N TYR A 84 9.93 -4.94 8.99
CA TYR A 84 8.63 -4.37 9.32
C TYR A 84 7.58 -4.83 8.31
N VAL A 85 6.47 -5.33 8.78
CA VAL A 85 5.31 -5.70 7.94
C VAL A 85 4.01 -5.36 8.66
N HIS A 86 2.93 -5.15 7.93
CA HIS A 86 1.61 -5.05 8.54
C HIS A 86 1.19 -6.36 9.23
N ALA A 87 0.54 -6.27 10.38
CA ALA A 87 0.17 -7.43 11.20
C ALA A 87 -0.59 -8.53 10.42
N ILE A 88 -1.47 -8.14 9.49
CA ILE A 88 -2.21 -9.08 8.64
C ILE A 88 -1.26 -9.79 7.66
N GLU A 89 -0.31 -9.07 7.05
CA GLU A 89 0.65 -9.65 6.10
C GLU A 89 1.60 -10.65 6.78
N ALA A 90 1.92 -10.46 8.06
CA ALA A 90 2.78 -11.36 8.83
C ALA A 90 2.32 -12.84 8.82
N MET A 91 1.03 -13.09 8.60
CA MET A 91 0.50 -14.46 8.50
C MET A 91 0.98 -15.18 7.23
N PHE A 92 1.21 -14.44 6.14
CA PHE A 92 1.77 -14.98 4.90
C PHE A 92 3.25 -15.32 5.08
N PHE A 93 4.02 -14.48 5.75
CA PHE A 93 5.44 -14.71 6.06
C PHE A 93 5.66 -15.92 6.95
N LYS A 94 4.74 -16.19 7.88
CA LYS A 94 4.76 -17.40 8.74
C LYS A 94 4.32 -18.66 7.99
N GLY A 95 3.96 -18.57 6.71
CA GLY A 95 3.49 -19.68 5.90
C GLY A 95 2.13 -20.26 6.34
N ARG A 96 1.39 -19.52 7.17
CA ARG A 96 0.04 -19.89 7.59
C ARG A 96 -0.98 -19.68 6.49
N TRP A 97 -0.76 -18.67 5.65
CA TRP A 97 -1.62 -18.31 4.53
C TRP A 97 -0.80 -18.30 3.23
N ARG A 98 -1.47 -18.55 2.11
CA ARG A 98 -0.90 -18.46 0.77
C ARG A 98 -1.67 -17.43 -0.04
N ARG A 99 -0.95 -16.63 -0.80
CA ARG A 99 -1.56 -15.74 -1.77
C ARG A 99 -2.05 -16.54 -2.97
N TRP A 100 -3.34 -16.45 -3.23
CA TRP A 100 -3.97 -17.06 -4.40
C TRP A 100 -4.39 -15.95 -5.37
N PRO A 101 -4.38 -16.22 -6.70
CA PRO A 101 -5.02 -15.34 -7.65
C PRO A 101 -6.49 -15.13 -7.28
N ASN A 102 -7.06 -14.01 -7.74
CA ASN A 102 -8.48 -13.73 -7.51
C ASN A 102 -9.37 -14.74 -8.25
N LEU A 103 -9.87 -15.74 -7.55
CA LEU A 103 -10.69 -16.80 -8.12
C LEU A 103 -12.11 -16.34 -8.53
N ARG A 104 -12.49 -15.11 -8.20
CA ARG A 104 -13.72 -14.47 -8.72
C ARG A 104 -13.50 -13.86 -10.11
N HIS A 105 -12.25 -13.79 -10.58
CA HIS A 105 -11.90 -13.29 -11.89
C HIS A 105 -11.54 -14.46 -12.83
N PRO A 106 -12.12 -14.57 -14.04
CA PRO A 106 -11.88 -15.71 -14.96
C PRO A 106 -10.38 -15.96 -15.23
N LEU A 107 -9.59 -14.91 -15.45
CA LEU A 107 -8.14 -15.04 -15.64
C LEU A 107 -7.43 -15.54 -14.38
N GLY A 108 -7.94 -15.25 -13.18
CA GLY A 108 -7.39 -15.78 -11.94
C GLY A 108 -7.58 -17.29 -11.83
N VAL A 109 -8.72 -17.80 -12.26
CA VAL A 109 -8.99 -19.25 -12.32
C VAL A 109 -8.09 -19.90 -13.37
N LEU A 110 -8.00 -19.32 -14.56
CA LEU A 110 -7.15 -19.84 -15.65
C LEU A 110 -5.66 -19.85 -15.27
N TYR A 111 -5.22 -18.83 -14.53
CA TYR A 111 -3.82 -18.70 -14.07
C TYR A 111 -3.47 -19.63 -12.89
N LEU A 112 -4.46 -20.14 -12.16
CA LEU A 112 -4.27 -20.91 -10.93
C LEU A 112 -3.29 -22.10 -11.05
N PRO A 113 -3.37 -22.97 -12.09
CA PRO A 113 -2.44 -24.09 -12.23
C PRO A 113 -0.98 -23.63 -12.40
N LEU A 114 -0.75 -22.63 -13.26
CA LEU A 114 0.57 -22.05 -13.46
C LEU A 114 1.08 -21.36 -12.19
N HIS A 115 0.23 -20.58 -11.53
CA HIS A 115 0.57 -19.94 -10.25
C HIS A 115 0.99 -21.01 -9.21
N THR A 116 0.24 -22.08 -9.09
CA THR A 116 0.55 -23.15 -8.13
C THR A 116 1.90 -23.81 -8.45
N LEU A 117 2.16 -24.10 -9.73
CA LEU A 117 3.44 -24.66 -10.17
C LEU A 117 4.59 -23.71 -9.84
N LEU A 118 4.46 -22.43 -10.16
CA LEU A 118 5.47 -21.41 -9.88
C LEU A 118 5.73 -21.27 -8.37
N MET A 119 4.68 -21.26 -7.54
CA MET A 119 4.81 -21.19 -6.09
C MET A 119 5.48 -22.44 -5.48
N LEU A 120 5.33 -23.59 -6.10
CA LEU A 120 5.96 -24.84 -5.63
C LEU A 120 7.42 -24.99 -6.09
N THR A 121 7.79 -24.36 -7.19
CA THR A 121 9.10 -24.52 -7.82
C THR A 121 10.00 -23.29 -7.67
N LEU A 122 9.66 -22.20 -8.34
CA LEU A 122 10.50 -21.00 -8.46
C LEU A 122 10.34 -20.02 -7.30
N PHE A 123 9.14 -19.91 -6.74
CA PHE A 123 8.82 -18.93 -5.72
C PHE A 123 8.72 -19.56 -4.33
N ARG A 124 9.60 -20.51 -4.03
CA ARG A 124 9.75 -21.05 -2.67
C ARG A 124 10.31 -19.96 -1.76
N ILE A 125 9.43 -19.12 -1.24
CA ILE A 125 9.85 -18.08 -0.32
C ILE A 125 9.96 -18.69 1.06
N PRO A 126 11.14 -18.62 1.71
CA PRO A 126 11.34 -19.15 3.03
C PRO A 126 10.45 -18.43 4.05
N ARG A 127 9.97 -19.18 5.03
CA ARG A 127 9.28 -18.60 6.17
C ARG A 127 10.22 -17.65 6.90
N LEU A 128 9.76 -16.47 7.15
CA LEU A 128 10.45 -15.44 7.92
C LEU A 128 9.52 -14.95 9.04
N ASN A 129 10.10 -14.66 10.19
CA ASN A 129 9.39 -13.91 11.21
C ASN A 129 9.77 -12.43 11.05
N PRO A 130 8.83 -11.55 10.78
CA PRO A 130 9.08 -10.12 10.86
C PRO A 130 9.45 -9.74 12.29
N ASP A 131 10.30 -8.72 12.43
CA ASP A 131 10.76 -8.26 13.76
C ASP A 131 9.73 -7.31 14.38
N LEU A 132 9.05 -6.51 13.55
CA LEU A 132 8.08 -5.51 13.98
C LEU A 132 6.80 -5.58 13.14
N LEU A 133 5.68 -5.41 13.82
CA LEU A 133 4.35 -5.37 13.20
C LEU A 133 3.84 -3.94 13.22
N VAL A 134 3.59 -3.37 12.05
CA VAL A 134 3.09 -2.00 11.91
C VAL A 134 1.58 -1.96 11.67
N VAL A 135 0.97 -0.83 12.03
CA VAL A 135 -0.47 -0.57 11.90
C VAL A 135 -0.75 0.77 11.24
N ASP A 136 -2.02 1.00 10.87
CA ASP A 136 -2.45 2.25 10.25
C ASP A 136 -2.23 3.46 11.16
N GLY A 137 -1.65 4.52 10.60
CA GLY A 137 -1.40 5.79 11.29
C GLY A 137 -0.15 5.78 12.18
N GLU A 138 0.62 4.71 12.21
CA GLU A 138 1.88 4.64 12.95
C GLU A 138 2.94 5.52 12.29
N GLU A 139 3.61 6.32 13.10
CA GLU A 139 4.78 7.12 12.70
C GLU A 139 6.04 6.36 13.12
N LEU A 140 6.91 6.04 12.16
CA LEU A 140 8.14 5.32 12.40
C LEU A 140 9.28 6.28 12.72
N ASP A 141 10.29 5.81 13.47
CA ASP A 141 11.47 6.60 13.86
C ASP A 141 12.24 7.15 12.65
N ASN A 142 12.15 6.47 11.50
CA ASN A 142 12.74 6.91 10.23
C ASN A 142 11.97 8.04 9.52
N GLY A 143 10.89 8.57 10.11
CA GLY A 143 10.07 9.66 9.57
C GLY A 143 9.02 9.24 8.53
N LEU A 144 8.78 7.93 8.38
CA LEU A 144 7.72 7.42 7.50
C LEU A 144 6.43 7.14 8.28
N SER A 145 5.31 7.65 7.79
CA SER A 145 3.97 7.31 8.29
C SER A 145 3.43 6.08 7.58
N VAL A 146 2.89 5.14 8.34
CA VAL A 146 2.26 3.92 7.83
C VAL A 146 0.80 4.18 7.48
N LEU A 147 0.39 3.83 6.28
CA LEU A 147 -0.98 4.00 5.79
C LEU A 147 -1.53 2.63 5.36
N HIS A 148 -2.45 2.05 6.12
CA HIS A 148 -3.11 0.83 5.71
C HIS A 148 -4.00 1.10 4.49
N THR A 149 -3.72 0.39 3.40
CA THR A 149 -4.36 0.56 2.08
C THR A 149 -4.81 -0.79 1.50
N PRO A 150 -5.73 -1.47 2.18
CA PRO A 150 -6.18 -2.81 1.80
C PRO A 150 -6.89 -2.82 0.44
N GLY A 151 -6.99 -4.03 -0.14
CA GLY A 151 -7.76 -4.31 -1.35
C GLY A 151 -7.00 -5.10 -2.40
N HIS A 152 -5.73 -4.75 -2.65
CA HIS A 152 -4.79 -5.60 -3.39
C HIS A 152 -4.39 -6.81 -2.53
N THR A 153 -3.88 -6.55 -1.33
CA THR A 153 -3.83 -7.54 -0.24
C THR A 153 -4.61 -7.04 0.98
N PRO A 154 -4.99 -7.91 1.93
CA PRO A 154 -5.71 -7.49 3.12
C PRO A 154 -4.91 -6.58 4.05
N GLY A 155 -3.60 -6.77 4.14
CA GLY A 155 -2.70 -5.99 5.00
C GLY A 155 -1.79 -5.03 4.23
N HIS A 156 -2.08 -4.75 2.98
CA HIS A 156 -1.29 -3.84 2.16
C HIS A 156 -1.12 -2.47 2.82
N ILE A 157 0.10 -1.93 2.80
CA ILE A 157 0.40 -0.58 3.29
C ILE A 157 1.03 0.30 2.21
N ALA A 158 0.76 1.58 2.29
CA ALA A 158 1.55 2.64 1.68
C ALA A 158 2.37 3.33 2.79
N LEU A 159 3.45 4.02 2.41
CA LEU A 159 4.29 4.77 3.34
C LEU A 159 4.38 6.22 2.88
N PHE A 160 4.29 7.16 3.80
CA PHE A 160 4.37 8.58 3.45
C PHE A 160 5.45 9.30 4.25
N GLY A 161 6.49 9.74 3.56
CA GLY A 161 7.51 10.64 4.09
C GLY A 161 7.09 12.09 3.90
N LYS A 162 6.36 12.63 4.86
CA LYS A 162 5.70 13.94 4.79
C LYS A 162 6.68 15.08 4.55
N GLU A 163 7.83 15.06 5.21
CA GLU A 163 8.84 16.12 5.11
C GLU A 163 9.42 16.24 3.70
N ARG A 164 9.57 15.12 3.00
CA ARG A 164 10.11 15.06 1.63
C ARG A 164 9.02 14.96 0.55
N GLY A 165 7.76 14.92 0.96
CA GLY A 165 6.62 14.83 0.04
C GLY A 165 6.56 13.53 -0.76
N VAL A 166 7.15 12.43 -0.28
CA VAL A 166 7.24 11.16 -1.03
C VAL A 166 6.23 10.16 -0.51
N LEU A 167 5.39 9.65 -1.39
CA LEU A 167 4.40 8.60 -1.11
C LEU A 167 4.80 7.30 -1.83
N PHE A 168 5.21 6.29 -1.08
CA PHE A 168 5.40 4.93 -1.57
C PHE A 168 4.06 4.23 -1.54
N THR A 169 3.50 3.94 -2.71
CA THR A 169 2.12 3.47 -2.79
C THR A 169 1.99 1.96 -2.77
N GLY A 170 3.11 1.21 -2.83
CA GLY A 170 3.06 -0.21 -3.14
C GLY A 170 2.14 -0.45 -4.33
N ASP A 171 1.32 -1.46 -4.25
CA ASP A 171 0.34 -1.85 -5.27
C ASP A 171 -1.07 -1.30 -5.02
N ALA A 172 -1.20 -0.25 -4.22
CA ALA A 172 -2.48 0.48 -4.16
C ALA A 172 -2.82 1.12 -5.52
N LEU A 173 -1.81 1.51 -6.28
CA LEU A 173 -1.92 1.97 -7.67
C LEU A 173 -0.61 1.67 -8.41
N VAL A 174 -0.70 1.53 -9.73
CA VAL A 174 0.46 1.30 -10.61
C VAL A 174 0.54 2.40 -11.67
N ASN A 175 1.74 2.68 -12.19
CA ASN A 175 1.94 3.73 -13.20
C ASN A 175 2.62 3.17 -14.46
N TRP A 176 1.83 2.61 -15.34
CA TRP A 176 2.33 2.07 -16.61
C TRP A 176 2.47 3.16 -17.67
N ARG A 177 3.70 3.42 -18.12
CA ARG A 177 4.02 4.40 -19.17
C ARG A 177 3.42 5.80 -18.91
N GLY A 178 3.47 6.25 -17.65
CA GLY A 178 2.92 7.56 -17.25
C GLY A 178 1.41 7.58 -17.03
N LYS A 179 0.73 6.42 -17.10
CA LYS A 179 -0.71 6.32 -16.89
C LYS A 179 -1.03 5.58 -15.61
N LEU A 180 -1.58 6.28 -14.63
CA LEU A 180 -2.09 5.66 -13.41
C LEU A 180 -3.23 4.68 -13.71
N SER A 181 -3.14 3.51 -13.12
CA SER A 181 -4.14 2.45 -13.22
C SER A 181 -4.26 1.64 -11.93
N LEU A 182 -5.35 0.89 -11.82
CA LEU A 182 -5.48 -0.14 -10.79
C LEU A 182 -4.54 -1.30 -11.12
N PRO A 183 -4.00 -2.01 -10.12
CA PRO A 183 -3.31 -3.26 -10.34
C PRO A 183 -4.25 -4.29 -11.00
N PRO A 184 -3.71 -5.33 -11.67
CA PRO A 184 -4.52 -6.29 -12.41
C PRO A 184 -5.58 -6.96 -11.51
N ALA A 185 -6.82 -7.06 -12.02
CA ALA A 185 -7.96 -7.57 -11.26
C ALA A 185 -7.76 -9.03 -10.81
N MET A 186 -6.98 -9.83 -11.57
CA MET A 186 -6.64 -11.20 -11.20
C MET A 186 -5.77 -11.30 -9.94
N PHE A 187 -5.09 -10.22 -9.54
CA PHE A 187 -4.30 -10.13 -8.31
C PHE A 187 -4.95 -9.22 -7.25
N THR A 188 -6.11 -8.65 -7.55
CA THR A 188 -6.84 -7.72 -6.68
C THR A 188 -8.18 -8.30 -6.25
N PRO A 189 -8.23 -9.09 -5.17
CA PRO A 189 -9.46 -9.77 -4.76
C PRO A 189 -10.54 -8.83 -4.22
N GLN A 190 -10.18 -7.64 -3.77
CA GLN A 190 -11.11 -6.68 -3.15
C GLN A 190 -11.02 -5.28 -3.80
N PRO A 191 -11.39 -5.16 -5.10
CA PRO A 191 -11.19 -3.91 -5.86
C PRO A 191 -11.97 -2.73 -5.29
N ASP A 192 -13.12 -2.93 -4.65
CA ASP A 192 -13.89 -1.84 -4.07
C ASP A 192 -13.29 -1.31 -2.76
N ILE A 193 -12.62 -2.18 -2.00
CA ILE A 193 -11.83 -1.76 -0.84
C ILE A 193 -10.59 -0.99 -1.32
N LEU A 194 -9.91 -1.48 -2.36
CA LEU A 194 -8.78 -0.78 -2.97
C LEU A 194 -9.16 0.64 -3.42
N LYS A 195 -10.33 0.82 -4.04
CA LYS A 195 -10.84 2.16 -4.41
C LYS A 195 -11.01 3.07 -3.19
N GLN A 196 -11.40 2.52 -2.03
CA GLN A 196 -11.47 3.29 -0.78
C GLN A 196 -10.07 3.68 -0.29
N SER A 197 -9.12 2.78 -0.39
CA SER A 197 -7.71 3.04 -0.09
C SER A 197 -7.13 4.14 -0.99
N ILE A 198 -7.40 4.11 -2.28
CA ILE A 198 -7.00 5.18 -3.20
C ILE A 198 -7.63 6.54 -2.82
N ARG A 199 -8.91 6.55 -2.39
CA ARG A 199 -9.53 7.78 -1.86
C ARG A 199 -8.86 8.30 -0.59
N LYS A 200 -8.37 7.40 0.27
CA LYS A 200 -7.58 7.75 1.45
C LYS A 200 -6.28 8.43 1.03
N LEU A 201 -5.52 7.84 0.11
CA LEU A 201 -4.28 8.42 -0.42
C LEU A 201 -4.51 9.78 -1.09
N ALA A 202 -5.61 9.94 -1.82
CA ALA A 202 -5.95 11.20 -2.50
C ALA A 202 -6.25 12.37 -1.55
N ARG A 203 -6.48 12.11 -0.25
CA ARG A 203 -6.69 13.16 0.79
C ARG A 203 -5.39 13.69 1.38
N LEU A 204 -4.27 13.02 1.14
CA LEU A 204 -2.97 13.47 1.61
C LEU A 204 -2.61 14.82 0.99
N ARG A 205 -1.98 15.66 1.78
CA ARG A 205 -1.43 16.95 1.35
C ARG A 205 0.09 16.88 1.29
N GLY A 206 0.70 17.66 0.43
CA GLY A 206 2.16 17.71 0.31
C GLY A 206 2.74 16.47 -0.40
N VAL A 207 1.97 15.74 -1.19
CA VAL A 207 2.50 14.63 -2.02
C VAL A 207 3.05 15.22 -3.32
N GLU A 208 4.37 15.28 -3.42
CA GLU A 208 5.10 15.78 -4.59
C GLU A 208 5.54 14.63 -5.49
N VAL A 209 5.99 13.54 -4.89
CA VAL A 209 6.47 12.34 -5.58
C VAL A 209 5.61 11.14 -5.18
N ALA A 210 5.21 10.32 -6.16
CA ALA A 210 4.60 9.01 -5.87
C ALA A 210 5.46 7.90 -6.47
N ALA A 211 5.78 6.93 -5.61
CA ALA A 211 6.67 5.81 -5.84
C ALA A 211 5.87 4.50 -5.79
N PRO A 212 5.30 4.03 -6.93
CA PRO A 212 4.47 2.82 -6.99
C PRO A 212 5.31 1.56 -6.95
N GLY A 213 4.70 0.43 -6.57
CA GLY A 213 5.32 -0.89 -6.62
C GLY A 213 5.65 -1.34 -8.05
N HIS A 214 4.91 -0.84 -9.05
CA HIS A 214 5.13 -1.15 -10.47
C HIS A 214 5.03 0.08 -11.36
N GLY A 215 5.90 0.11 -12.38
CA GLY A 215 5.93 1.15 -13.40
C GLY A 215 6.71 2.39 -12.98
N SER A 216 6.45 3.52 -13.63
CA SER A 216 7.27 4.72 -13.49
C SER A 216 6.94 5.52 -12.23
N VAL A 217 7.95 6.07 -11.57
CA VAL A 217 7.80 7.07 -10.50
C VAL A 217 7.15 8.33 -11.07
N ILE A 218 6.22 8.92 -10.34
CA ILE A 218 5.61 10.22 -10.65
C ILE A 218 6.38 11.28 -9.86
N ARG A 219 7.12 12.14 -10.55
CA ARG A 219 8.07 13.07 -9.93
C ARG A 219 7.52 14.49 -9.73
N GLU A 220 6.41 14.80 -10.34
CA GLU A 220 5.81 16.13 -10.28
C GLU A 220 4.31 16.00 -10.10
N LYS A 221 3.75 16.88 -9.25
CA LYS A 221 2.29 16.97 -9.02
C LYS A 221 1.62 15.64 -8.73
N ALA A 222 2.35 14.72 -8.09
CA ALA A 222 1.86 13.36 -7.83
C ALA A 222 0.54 13.36 -7.05
N GLY A 223 0.38 14.25 -6.07
CA GLY A 223 -0.86 14.41 -5.33
C GLY A 223 -2.04 14.84 -6.21
N GLU A 224 -1.82 15.69 -7.22
CA GLU A 224 -2.86 16.09 -8.18
C GLU A 224 -3.24 14.90 -9.08
N ALA A 225 -2.24 14.16 -9.57
CA ALA A 225 -2.46 12.97 -10.39
C ALA A 225 -3.26 11.89 -9.63
N ILE A 226 -2.91 11.63 -8.37
CA ILE A 226 -3.63 10.68 -7.51
C ILE A 226 -5.06 11.16 -7.24
N ARG A 227 -5.28 12.46 -6.97
CA ARG A 227 -6.63 13.03 -6.80
C ARG A 227 -7.49 12.89 -8.06
N ALA A 228 -6.92 13.17 -9.23
CA ALA A 228 -7.60 13.02 -10.51
C ALA A 228 -7.95 11.54 -10.78
N PHE A 229 -7.01 10.65 -10.54
CA PHE A 229 -7.21 9.21 -10.65
C PHE A 229 -8.30 8.69 -9.70
N ALA A 230 -8.26 9.10 -8.42
CA ALA A 230 -9.27 8.73 -7.43
C ALA A 230 -10.69 9.17 -7.84
N LYS A 231 -10.85 10.38 -8.39
CA LYS A 231 -12.15 10.85 -8.93
C LYS A 231 -12.69 9.94 -10.02
N LYS A 232 -11.80 9.40 -10.86
CA LYS A 232 -12.14 8.53 -11.98
C LYS A 232 -12.55 7.12 -11.52
N VAL A 233 -11.74 6.48 -10.65
CA VAL A 233 -11.90 5.06 -10.30
C VAL A 233 -12.74 4.84 -9.05
N ALA A 234 -12.80 5.83 -8.19
CA ALA A 234 -13.48 5.81 -6.90
C ALA A 234 -14.31 7.08 -6.70
N PRO A 235 -15.33 7.36 -7.54
CA PRO A 235 -16.15 8.56 -7.38
C PRO A 235 -16.77 8.59 -5.97
N PRO A 236 -17.00 9.79 -5.40
CA PRO A 236 -17.66 9.89 -4.10
C PRO A 236 -19.02 9.19 -4.14
N PRO A 237 -19.46 8.57 -3.05
CA PRO A 237 -20.78 7.95 -3.00
C PRO A 237 -21.83 9.00 -3.38
N LYS A 238 -22.75 8.62 -4.28
CA LYS A 238 -23.88 9.49 -4.63
C LYS A 238 -24.58 9.87 -3.31
N ARG A 239 -24.70 11.16 -3.01
CA ARG A 239 -25.44 11.64 -1.85
C ARG A 239 -26.85 11.05 -1.96
N ARG A 240 -27.24 10.18 -1.04
CA ARG A 240 -28.64 9.82 -0.90
C ARG A 240 -29.39 11.11 -0.65
N PRO A 241 -30.48 11.41 -1.40
CA PRO A 241 -31.31 12.56 -1.09
C PRO A 241 -31.69 12.45 0.40
N ARG A 242 -31.46 13.51 1.17
CA ARG A 242 -31.97 13.58 2.54
C ARG A 242 -33.49 13.37 2.41
N LYS A 243 -34.01 12.27 2.97
CA LYS A 243 -35.44 12.15 3.15
C LYS A 243 -35.85 13.39 3.92
N ALA A 244 -36.75 14.20 3.34
CA ALA A 244 -37.35 15.30 4.08
C ALA A 244 -37.93 14.73 5.40
N PRO A 245 -37.79 15.42 6.53
CA PRO A 245 -38.38 14.97 7.76
C PRO A 245 -39.87 14.78 7.51
N THR A 246 -40.35 13.56 7.66
CA THR A 246 -41.77 13.27 7.65
C THR A 246 -42.39 14.08 8.78
N ARG A 247 -43.38 14.92 8.46
CA ARG A 247 -44.18 15.69 9.42
C ARG A 247 -45.14 14.77 10.20
N GLU A 248 -44.68 13.66 10.70
CA GLU A 248 -45.45 12.77 11.57
C GLU A 248 -44.87 12.91 12.98
N GLY A 249 -45.63 13.52 13.84
CA GLY A 249 -45.35 13.56 15.28
C GLY A 249 -45.39 14.91 15.97
N VAL A 250 -46.16 15.87 15.48
CA VAL A 250 -46.56 16.98 16.40
C VAL A 250 -47.76 16.50 17.20
N PRO A 251 -47.63 16.29 18.53
CA PRO A 251 -48.77 15.97 19.38
C PRO A 251 -49.77 17.12 19.31
N ARG A 252 -51.02 16.85 18.93
CA ARG A 252 -52.12 17.86 19.04
C ARG A 252 -52.27 18.21 20.49
N GLN A 253 -52.10 19.48 20.84
CA GLN A 253 -52.41 20.00 22.16
C GLN A 253 -53.87 19.71 22.49
N PRO A 254 -54.19 19.25 23.71
CA PRO A 254 -55.60 19.04 24.14
C PRO A 254 -56.33 20.38 24.19
N LYS A 255 -57.52 20.45 23.56
CA LYS A 255 -58.43 21.60 23.64
C LYS A 255 -58.77 21.83 25.05
N ALA A 256 -58.55 23.04 25.55
CA ALA A 256 -59.04 23.51 26.87
C ALA A 256 -60.55 23.38 26.95
N LYS A 257 -61.09 22.78 28.06
CA LYS A 257 -62.49 22.72 28.34
C LYS A 257 -62.97 24.11 28.78
N PRO A 258 -64.18 24.56 28.35
CA PRO A 258 -64.76 25.82 28.82
C PRO A 258 -65.10 25.72 30.27
N THR A 259 -64.69 26.68 31.07
CA THR A 259 -65.12 26.86 32.48
C THR A 259 -66.55 27.31 32.51
N SER A 260 -67.46 26.50 33.08
CA SER A 260 -68.83 26.91 33.41
C SER A 260 -68.78 27.87 34.59
N LYS A 261 -69.23 29.08 34.37
CA LYS A 261 -69.65 29.99 35.47
C LYS A 261 -70.96 29.51 36.00
N SER A 262 -70.99 29.14 37.24
CA SER A 262 -72.22 29.07 38.03
C SER A 262 -72.25 30.25 38.97
N GLY A 263 -73.38 30.93 38.94
CA GLY A 263 -73.74 32.07 39.80
C GLY A 263 -73.99 31.73 41.28
#